data_7f0028245a1e79d550b0dd5c6df4e61a
#
_entry.id   7f0028245a1e79d550b0dd5c6df4e61a
#
_cell.length_a   1.000
_cell.length_b   1.000
_cell.length_c   1.000
_cell.angle_alpha   90.00
_cell.angle_beta   90.00
_cell.angle_gamma   90.00
#
_symmetry.space_group_name_H-M   'P 1'
#
loop_
_entity.id
_entity.type
_entity.pdbx_description
1 polymer ?
#
loop_
_entity_poly.entity_id
_entity_poly.type
_entity_poly.pdbx_seq_one_letter_code
_entity_poly.pdbx_strand_id
1 'polypeptide(L)'
;MSKRSVGVIFAVATLAGAALPVFSQGRGGGAPVALPEGAGKELVQAQCTKCHALNLIVNSGGYTRQGWEEVAGTMVALPKDQAAVVAEYLAKNFPEQPRPPAVVIPGPATVKITEWVVPSLGSRPHDPLATADGSIWWTGQYASVLGRLDPRTGQMKEFPTKTPASGPHGLTADREGNIWFTGNFKAYVGKLNPRTGEVTEYPMPDPAARDPHTPIFDQAGTLWFTLQGANMVGRLDPKTGEVKLATSPTPRSNPYGMVVSSKGVPFFVEFGSNKIASIDPKTMEIREYVLPNADTRPRRIAISSDDVLWYADYSRGYLGRFDPKTGKASEWPSPGGPKSQPYGITTLHDVVWYSESAVRPNTLVRFDPKTEKFQTWVIPSGGGVVRNMMTTRDGNIVMACSGVNRVA
;
A
#
# COMPACT_ATOMS: atom_id res chain seq x y z
N MET A 1 39.07 -64.34 37.92
CA MET A 1 37.83 -63.65 37.90
C MET A 1 38.08 -62.23 37.38
N SER A 2 37.89 -61.97 36.08
CA SER A 2 38.26 -60.70 35.42
C SER A 2 37.02 -59.78 35.38
N LYS A 3 37.13 -58.59 35.95
CA LYS A 3 36.09 -57.52 35.83
C LYS A 3 36.36 -56.75 34.56
N ARG A 4 35.49 -56.85 33.60
CA ARG A 4 35.42 -55.99 32.40
C ARG A 4 34.67 -54.72 32.75
N SER A 5 35.36 -53.57 32.66
CA SER A 5 34.72 -52.25 32.71
C SER A 5 34.21 -51.86 31.32
N VAL A 6 32.93 -51.53 31.23
CA VAL A 6 32.30 -50.99 30.01
C VAL A 6 32.35 -49.48 30.10
N GLY A 7 33.12 -48.86 29.24
CA GLY A 7 33.13 -47.41 29.08
C GLY A 7 31.97 -46.97 28.16
N VAL A 8 31.13 -46.09 28.68
CA VAL A 8 30.06 -45.44 27.92
C VAL A 8 30.62 -44.12 27.37
N ILE A 9 30.75 -44.04 26.06
CA ILE A 9 31.11 -42.80 25.34
C ILE A 9 29.82 -42.04 25.06
N PHE A 10 29.65 -40.86 25.69
CA PHE A 10 28.62 -39.91 25.33
C PHE A 10 29.10 -39.09 24.12
N ALA A 11 28.50 -39.32 22.97
CA ALA A 11 28.63 -38.46 21.82
C ALA A 11 27.65 -37.25 21.97
N VAL A 12 28.24 -36.06 22.21
CA VAL A 12 27.48 -34.82 22.17
C VAL A 12 27.31 -34.42 20.71
N ALA A 13 26.09 -34.64 20.17
CA ALA A 13 25.73 -34.12 18.87
C ALA A 13 25.36 -32.64 19.02
N THR A 14 26.22 -31.75 18.56
CA THR A 14 25.92 -30.34 18.36
C THR A 14 24.97 -30.20 17.16
N LEU A 15 23.69 -30.00 17.44
CA LEU A 15 22.72 -29.58 16.44
C LEU A 15 23.02 -28.13 16.03
N ALA A 16 23.71 -27.96 14.92
CA ALA A 16 23.79 -26.68 14.22
C ALA A 16 22.41 -26.40 13.66
N GLY A 17 21.65 -25.55 14.33
CA GLY A 17 20.37 -25.04 13.85
C GLY A 17 20.61 -24.21 12.59
N ALA A 18 20.38 -24.81 11.43
CA ALA A 18 20.26 -24.06 10.19
C ALA A 18 18.99 -23.20 10.28
N ALA A 19 19.16 -21.90 10.47
CA ALA A 19 18.09 -20.93 10.32
C ALA A 19 17.63 -20.98 8.86
N LEU A 20 16.47 -21.58 8.61
CA LEU A 20 15.82 -21.51 7.30
C LEU A 20 15.48 -20.04 7.02
N PRO A 21 15.83 -19.53 5.84
CA PRO A 21 15.43 -18.18 5.45
C PRO A 21 13.90 -18.11 5.41
N VAL A 22 13.32 -17.23 6.19
CA VAL A 22 11.90 -16.88 6.11
C VAL A 22 11.71 -16.17 4.78
N PHE A 23 11.34 -16.92 3.74
CA PHE A 23 10.92 -16.31 2.48
C PHE A 23 9.60 -15.57 2.75
N SER A 24 9.68 -14.25 2.82
CA SER A 24 8.53 -13.37 2.68
C SER A 24 7.87 -13.70 1.35
N GLN A 25 6.68 -14.29 1.37
CA GLN A 25 5.87 -14.51 0.17
C GLN A 25 5.35 -13.16 -0.32
N GLY A 26 6.24 -12.39 -0.98
CA GLY A 26 5.84 -11.27 -1.80
C GLY A 26 4.99 -11.78 -2.97
N ARG A 27 3.86 -11.17 -3.22
CA ARG A 27 2.97 -11.44 -4.36
C ARG A 27 3.76 -11.51 -5.67
N GLY A 28 3.73 -12.66 -6.30
CA GLY A 28 4.33 -12.94 -7.59
C GLY A 28 4.90 -14.35 -7.61
N GLY A 29 4.04 -15.36 -7.86
CA GLY A 29 4.48 -16.72 -8.21
C GLY A 29 5.14 -16.75 -9.60
N GLY A 30 6.20 -15.96 -9.77
CA GLY A 30 7.08 -16.02 -10.91
C GLY A 30 8.26 -16.93 -10.63
N ALA A 31 8.86 -17.52 -11.67
CA ALA A 31 10.10 -18.28 -11.58
C ALA A 31 11.17 -17.49 -10.78
N PRO A 32 12.07 -18.18 -10.06
CA PRO A 32 13.15 -17.52 -9.35
C PRO A 32 13.91 -16.59 -10.30
N VAL A 33 13.99 -15.31 -9.94
CA VAL A 33 14.70 -14.31 -10.74
C VAL A 33 16.19 -14.51 -10.49
N ALA A 34 16.93 -14.92 -11.53
CA ALA A 34 18.38 -14.95 -11.49
C ALA A 34 18.93 -13.55 -11.80
N LEU A 35 19.82 -13.06 -10.94
CA LEU A 35 20.55 -11.84 -11.20
C LEU A 35 21.68 -12.10 -12.22
N PRO A 36 21.98 -11.16 -13.14
CA PRO A 36 23.12 -11.24 -14.05
C PRO A 36 24.45 -11.44 -13.30
N GLU A 37 25.40 -12.12 -13.94
CA GLU A 37 26.74 -12.30 -13.35
C GLU A 37 27.51 -10.97 -13.33
N GLY A 38 28.28 -10.76 -12.26
CA GLY A 38 29.12 -9.57 -12.13
C GLY A 38 29.47 -9.20 -10.69
N ALA A 39 30.44 -8.33 -10.54
CA ALA A 39 30.84 -7.80 -9.23
C ALA A 39 29.65 -7.09 -8.55
N GLY A 40 29.31 -7.48 -7.35
CA GLY A 40 28.14 -6.96 -6.59
C GLY A 40 26.91 -7.87 -6.60
N LYS A 41 26.82 -8.90 -7.49
CA LYS A 41 25.68 -9.84 -7.52
C LYS A 41 25.38 -10.45 -6.15
N GLU A 42 26.41 -11.05 -5.52
CA GLU A 42 26.25 -11.72 -4.23
C GLU A 42 25.82 -10.74 -3.13
N LEU A 43 26.38 -9.53 -3.14
CA LEU A 43 26.05 -8.49 -2.18
C LEU A 43 24.58 -8.04 -2.36
N VAL A 44 24.13 -7.79 -3.60
CA VAL A 44 22.73 -7.46 -3.90
C VAL A 44 21.82 -8.60 -3.46
N GLN A 45 22.16 -9.84 -3.81
CA GLN A 45 21.37 -11.00 -3.40
C GLN A 45 21.27 -11.12 -1.88
N ALA A 46 22.39 -11.02 -1.16
CA ALA A 46 22.42 -11.17 0.29
C ALA A 46 21.72 -10.04 1.06
N GLN A 47 21.78 -8.81 0.55
CA GLN A 47 21.20 -7.67 1.24
C GLN A 47 19.73 -7.40 0.86
N CYS A 48 19.40 -7.46 -0.43
CA CYS A 48 18.07 -7.05 -0.90
C CYS A 48 17.02 -8.13 -0.65
N THR A 49 17.38 -9.42 -0.57
CA THR A 49 16.40 -10.49 -0.28
C THR A 49 15.98 -10.58 1.17
N LYS A 50 16.58 -9.81 2.07
CA LYS A 50 16.19 -9.77 3.49
C LYS A 50 14.77 -9.29 3.71
N CYS A 51 14.27 -8.41 2.84
CA CYS A 51 12.97 -7.76 3.01
C CYS A 51 11.97 -8.12 1.90
N HIS A 52 12.42 -8.42 0.69
CA HIS A 52 11.53 -8.68 -0.46
C HIS A 52 12.22 -9.52 -1.55
N ALA A 53 11.42 -10.06 -2.46
CA ALA A 53 11.94 -10.82 -3.59
C ALA A 53 12.63 -9.93 -4.64
N LEU A 54 13.59 -10.49 -5.38
CA LEU A 54 14.39 -9.79 -6.39
C LEU A 54 13.57 -9.25 -7.57
N ASN A 55 12.37 -9.77 -7.79
CA ASN A 55 11.45 -9.28 -8.83
C ASN A 55 11.12 -7.79 -8.67
N LEU A 56 11.17 -7.24 -7.46
CA LEU A 56 10.97 -5.80 -7.24
C LEU A 56 12.13 -4.96 -7.79
N ILE A 57 13.35 -5.49 -7.81
CA ILE A 57 14.51 -4.85 -8.45
C ILE A 57 14.36 -4.92 -9.96
N VAL A 58 14.15 -6.12 -10.49
CA VAL A 58 14.08 -6.38 -11.96
C VAL A 58 12.93 -5.61 -12.59
N ASN A 59 11.79 -5.52 -11.92
CA ASN A 59 10.59 -4.83 -12.42
C ASN A 59 10.47 -3.37 -11.93
N SER A 60 11.54 -2.81 -11.36
CA SER A 60 11.53 -1.41 -10.85
C SER A 60 11.51 -0.38 -12.00
N GLY A 61 11.84 -0.79 -13.23
CA GLY A 61 12.12 0.12 -14.33
C GLY A 61 13.48 0.80 -14.24
N GLY A 62 14.34 0.33 -13.35
CA GLY A 62 15.70 0.80 -13.16
C GLY A 62 15.84 2.24 -12.66
N TYR A 63 17.10 2.62 -12.41
CA TYR A 63 17.48 3.96 -11.99
C TYR A 63 18.89 4.28 -12.53
N THR A 64 19.25 5.55 -12.54
CA THR A 64 20.65 5.97 -12.71
C THR A 64 21.50 5.41 -11.57
N ARG A 65 22.83 5.45 -11.69
CA ARG A 65 23.73 5.02 -10.60
C ARG A 65 23.44 5.78 -9.29
N GLN A 66 23.30 7.08 -9.37
CA GLN A 66 22.94 7.92 -8.22
C GLN A 66 21.54 7.55 -7.68
N GLY A 67 20.55 7.36 -8.55
CA GLY A 67 19.19 6.95 -8.14
C GLY A 67 19.17 5.59 -7.46
N TRP A 68 20.01 4.63 -7.90
CA TRP A 68 20.16 3.35 -7.19
C TRP A 68 20.81 3.50 -5.82
N GLU A 69 21.82 4.38 -5.69
CA GLU A 69 22.46 4.67 -4.40
C GLU A 69 21.45 5.29 -3.41
N GLU A 70 20.68 6.27 -3.87
CA GLU A 70 19.63 6.92 -3.06
C GLU A 70 18.54 5.92 -2.64
N VAL A 71 17.99 5.16 -3.57
CA VAL A 71 16.93 4.17 -3.29
C VAL A 71 17.44 3.06 -2.38
N ALA A 72 18.62 2.49 -2.63
CA ALA A 72 19.19 1.46 -1.77
C ALA A 72 19.47 2.01 -0.36
N GLY A 73 19.92 3.25 -0.23
CA GLY A 73 20.14 3.92 1.06
C GLY A 73 18.86 4.09 1.89
N THR A 74 17.67 4.13 1.26
CA THR A 74 16.39 4.14 2.01
C THR A 74 15.98 2.74 2.48
N MET A 75 16.60 1.67 1.99
CA MET A 75 16.22 0.28 2.26
C MET A 75 17.18 -0.44 3.18
N VAL A 76 18.48 -0.16 3.07
CA VAL A 76 19.52 -0.86 3.83
C VAL A 76 20.70 0.08 4.12
N ALA A 77 21.18 0.04 5.37
CA ALA A 77 22.42 0.73 5.73
C ALA A 77 23.61 -0.13 5.32
N LEU A 78 24.38 0.32 4.33
CA LEU A 78 25.60 -0.32 3.87
C LEU A 78 26.82 0.57 4.13
N PRO A 79 28.02 -0.02 4.39
CA PRO A 79 29.28 0.71 4.28
C PRO A 79 29.41 1.38 2.90
N LYS A 80 30.08 2.54 2.84
CA LYS A 80 30.13 3.35 1.59
C LYS A 80 30.70 2.58 0.39
N ASP A 81 31.73 1.77 0.62
CA ASP A 81 32.33 0.91 -0.41
C ASP A 81 31.34 -0.12 -0.95
N GLN A 82 30.58 -0.78 -0.07
CA GLN A 82 29.55 -1.73 -0.47
C GLN A 82 28.37 -1.05 -1.15
N ALA A 83 27.93 0.12 -0.69
CA ALA A 83 26.88 0.90 -1.31
C ALA A 83 27.26 1.28 -2.76
N ALA A 84 28.50 1.69 -2.97
CA ALA A 84 29.03 1.99 -4.32
C ALA A 84 29.02 0.78 -5.25
N VAL A 85 29.45 -0.40 -4.76
CA VAL A 85 29.42 -1.67 -5.52
C VAL A 85 28.00 -2.07 -5.88
N VAL A 86 27.05 -1.97 -4.95
CA VAL A 86 25.63 -2.25 -5.18
C VAL A 86 25.06 -1.30 -6.23
N ALA A 87 25.29 0.01 -6.10
CA ALA A 87 24.78 1.01 -7.04
C ALA A 87 25.33 0.81 -8.46
N GLU A 88 26.62 0.51 -8.60
CA GLU A 88 27.28 0.23 -9.87
C GLU A 88 26.70 -1.02 -10.53
N TYR A 89 26.59 -2.12 -9.77
CA TYR A 89 26.02 -3.37 -10.27
C TYR A 89 24.58 -3.18 -10.74
N LEU A 90 23.75 -2.50 -9.93
CA LEU A 90 22.34 -2.27 -10.27
C LEU A 90 22.18 -1.33 -11.47
N ALA A 91 22.98 -0.27 -11.57
CA ALA A 91 22.92 0.65 -12.73
C ALA A 91 23.33 -0.02 -14.03
N LYS A 92 24.34 -0.89 -13.98
CA LYS A 92 24.80 -1.66 -15.15
C LYS A 92 23.77 -2.67 -15.64
N ASN A 93 23.16 -3.41 -14.72
CA ASN A 93 22.28 -4.53 -15.08
C ASN A 93 20.79 -4.14 -15.15
N PHE A 94 20.39 -3.09 -14.47
CA PHE A 94 19.03 -2.55 -14.42
C PHE A 94 19.06 -1.03 -14.60
N PRO A 95 19.48 -0.55 -15.79
CA PRO A 95 19.55 0.87 -16.10
C PRO A 95 18.14 1.48 -16.10
N GLU A 96 18.10 2.79 -15.91
CA GLU A 96 16.86 3.53 -15.97
C GLU A 96 16.14 3.36 -17.30
N GLN A 97 14.90 2.89 -17.25
CA GLN A 97 14.04 2.77 -18.42
C GLN A 97 13.32 4.10 -18.66
N PRO A 98 13.10 4.49 -19.92
CA PRO A 98 12.31 5.67 -20.23
C PRO A 98 10.92 5.62 -19.58
N ARG A 99 10.56 6.67 -18.87
CA ARG A 99 9.22 6.86 -18.28
C ARG A 99 8.60 8.15 -18.79
N PRO A 100 7.28 8.26 -18.82
CA PRO A 100 6.64 9.53 -19.14
C PRO A 100 7.16 10.63 -18.21
N PRO A 101 7.52 11.81 -18.71
CA PRO A 101 7.89 12.94 -17.87
C PRO A 101 6.68 13.46 -17.09
N ALA A 102 6.93 14.08 -15.95
CA ALA A 102 5.90 14.82 -15.23
C ALA A 102 5.36 15.97 -16.08
N VAL A 103 4.04 16.08 -16.15
CA VAL A 103 3.37 17.21 -16.79
C VAL A 103 2.95 18.18 -15.69
N VAL A 104 3.45 19.42 -15.72
CA VAL A 104 3.11 20.46 -14.75
C VAL A 104 2.07 21.39 -15.37
N ILE A 105 0.90 21.45 -14.75
CA ILE A 105 -0.21 22.33 -15.15
C ILE A 105 -0.42 23.36 -14.03
N PRO A 106 -0.19 24.66 -14.30
CA PRO A 106 -0.44 25.73 -13.32
C PRO A 106 -1.94 25.92 -13.09
N GLY A 107 -2.29 26.60 -12.00
CA GLY A 107 -3.68 26.94 -11.70
C GLY A 107 -3.82 27.76 -10.43
N PRO A 108 -5.04 28.01 -9.96
CA PRO A 108 -5.29 28.93 -8.85
C PRO A 108 -4.90 28.40 -7.47
N ALA A 109 -4.80 27.07 -7.30
CA ALA A 109 -4.42 26.49 -6.01
C ALA A 109 -2.90 26.54 -5.82
N THR A 110 -2.47 26.87 -4.60
CA THR A 110 -1.07 26.79 -4.18
C THR A 110 -0.88 25.59 -3.28
N VAL A 111 0.13 24.76 -3.58
CA VAL A 111 0.47 23.57 -2.81
C VAL A 111 1.91 23.68 -2.32
N LYS A 112 2.11 23.41 -1.03
CA LYS A 112 3.44 23.17 -0.44
C LYS A 112 3.49 21.70 -0.02
N ILE A 113 4.45 20.95 -0.55
CA ILE A 113 4.67 19.54 -0.17
C ILE A 113 5.81 19.49 0.83
N THR A 114 5.54 18.92 2.00
CA THR A 114 6.54 18.66 3.04
C THR A 114 6.67 17.15 3.17
N GLU A 115 7.89 16.63 3.15
CA GLU A 115 8.17 15.20 3.18
C GLU A 115 9.01 14.85 4.41
N TRP A 116 8.67 13.72 5.04
CA TRP A 116 9.39 13.17 6.18
C TRP A 116 9.86 11.76 5.87
N VAL A 117 11.16 11.50 6.05
CA VAL A 117 11.73 10.15 5.95
C VAL A 117 11.29 9.36 7.18
N VAL A 118 10.69 8.18 6.96
CA VAL A 118 10.26 7.33 8.07
C VAL A 118 11.46 6.60 8.70
N PRO A 119 11.44 6.32 10.03
CA PRO A 119 12.61 5.84 10.76
C PRO A 119 13.15 4.50 10.28
N SER A 120 12.27 3.51 10.09
CA SER A 120 12.68 2.16 9.67
C SER A 120 13.08 2.14 8.19
N LEU A 121 14.29 1.72 7.90
CA LEU A 121 14.75 1.50 6.54
C LEU A 121 13.94 0.40 5.85
N GLY A 122 13.65 0.60 4.57
CA GLY A 122 12.86 -0.35 3.79
C GLY A 122 11.43 -0.53 4.28
N SER A 123 10.94 0.39 5.09
CA SER A 123 9.58 0.33 5.69
C SER A 123 8.48 0.26 4.63
N ARG A 124 8.68 0.91 3.49
CA ARG A 124 7.70 0.99 2.41
C ARG A 124 6.35 1.50 2.93
N PRO A 125 6.25 2.79 3.32
CA PRO A 125 4.99 3.39 3.71
C PRO A 125 3.91 3.12 2.68
N HIS A 126 2.77 2.52 3.11
CA HIS A 126 1.76 2.07 2.15
C HIS A 126 0.49 2.90 2.19
N ASP A 127 -0.22 2.93 3.28
CA ASP A 127 -1.41 3.76 3.46
C ASP A 127 -1.17 4.80 4.56
N PRO A 128 -1.51 6.08 4.34
CA PRO A 128 -1.50 7.11 5.37
C PRO A 128 -2.88 7.22 6.03
N LEU A 129 -2.93 7.77 7.25
CA LEU A 129 -4.15 8.09 7.98
C LEU A 129 -3.94 9.37 8.78
N ALA A 130 -4.83 10.34 8.60
CA ALA A 130 -4.89 11.51 9.47
C ALA A 130 -5.90 11.28 10.60
N THR A 131 -5.48 11.45 11.85
CA THR A 131 -6.32 11.28 13.03
C THR A 131 -6.80 12.61 13.60
N ALA A 132 -7.83 12.55 14.46
CA ALA A 132 -8.48 13.73 15.01
C ALA A 132 -7.57 14.62 15.87
N ASP A 133 -6.51 14.05 16.42
CA ASP A 133 -5.50 14.76 17.23
C ASP A 133 -4.43 15.47 16.38
N GLY A 134 -4.57 15.44 15.05
CA GLY A 134 -3.64 16.03 14.10
C GLY A 134 -2.43 15.17 13.78
N SER A 135 -2.34 13.95 14.33
CA SER A 135 -1.28 13.02 13.99
C SER A 135 -1.49 12.41 12.60
N ILE A 136 -0.38 12.12 11.94
CA ILE A 136 -0.34 11.35 10.69
C ILE A 136 0.18 9.95 11.03
N TRP A 137 -0.58 8.93 10.66
CA TRP A 137 -0.18 7.53 10.79
C TRP A 137 0.17 6.96 9.43
N TRP A 138 1.00 5.90 9.41
CA TRP A 138 1.28 5.12 8.21
C TRP A 138 1.48 3.65 8.54
N THR A 139 1.23 2.80 7.55
CA THR A 139 1.64 1.40 7.60
C THR A 139 3.02 1.26 7.00
N GLY A 140 3.97 0.70 7.76
CA GLY A 140 5.30 0.30 7.29
C GLY A 140 5.26 -1.16 6.87
N GLN A 141 4.85 -1.42 5.63
CA GLN A 141 4.46 -2.75 5.17
C GLN A 141 5.57 -3.79 5.31
N TYR A 142 6.82 -3.45 4.94
CA TYR A 142 7.92 -4.40 5.00
C TYR A 142 8.65 -4.39 6.35
N ALA A 143 8.59 -3.30 7.09
CA ALA A 143 9.10 -3.24 8.45
C ALA A 143 8.15 -3.84 9.48
N SER A 144 6.90 -4.16 9.11
CA SER A 144 5.85 -4.65 10.01
C SER A 144 5.62 -3.72 11.21
N VAL A 145 5.46 -2.43 10.93
CA VAL A 145 5.21 -1.39 11.91
C VAL A 145 4.03 -0.53 11.52
N LEU A 146 3.39 0.09 12.52
CA LEU A 146 2.54 1.25 12.35
C LEU A 146 3.32 2.46 12.84
N GLY A 147 3.46 3.48 12.00
CA GLY A 147 4.15 4.70 12.38
C GLY A 147 3.18 5.84 12.69
N ARG A 148 3.59 6.72 13.60
CA ARG A 148 2.89 7.97 13.96
C ARG A 148 3.85 9.13 13.84
N LEU A 149 3.43 10.19 13.17
CA LEU A 149 4.12 11.46 13.00
C LEU A 149 3.30 12.59 13.63
N ASP A 150 3.93 13.44 14.42
CA ASP A 150 3.42 14.78 14.70
C ASP A 150 3.95 15.74 13.62
N PRO A 151 3.12 16.20 12.67
CA PRO A 151 3.59 17.02 11.55
C PRO A 151 4.08 18.42 11.96
N ARG A 152 3.75 18.88 13.19
CA ARG A 152 4.18 20.18 13.70
C ARG A 152 5.63 20.16 14.18
N THR A 153 6.06 19.02 14.72
CA THR A 153 7.40 18.85 15.31
C THR A 153 8.31 17.96 14.47
N GLY A 154 7.74 17.17 13.56
CA GLY A 154 8.45 16.14 12.81
C GLY A 154 8.80 14.90 13.64
N GLN A 155 8.37 14.83 14.91
CA GLN A 155 8.63 13.66 15.76
C GLN A 155 7.87 12.45 15.29
N MET A 156 8.55 11.31 15.25
CA MET A 156 7.99 10.03 14.84
C MET A 156 8.14 8.96 15.91
N LYS A 157 7.16 8.06 15.96
CA LYS A 157 7.18 6.85 16.76
C LYS A 157 6.66 5.68 15.94
N GLU A 158 7.32 4.53 16.03
CA GLU A 158 6.87 3.29 15.39
C GLU A 158 6.41 2.27 16.44
N PHE A 159 5.37 1.52 16.09
CA PHE A 159 4.76 0.47 16.90
C PHE A 159 4.87 -0.82 16.10
N PRO A 160 5.66 -1.80 16.53
CA PRO A 160 5.75 -3.09 15.85
C PRO A 160 4.41 -3.82 15.92
N THR A 161 4.08 -4.55 14.86
CA THR A 161 2.92 -5.46 14.88
C THR A 161 3.20 -6.63 15.81
N LYS A 162 2.14 -7.18 16.44
CA LYS A 162 2.26 -8.31 17.36
C LYS A 162 2.79 -9.56 16.65
N THR A 163 2.20 -9.90 15.49
CA THR A 163 2.71 -10.96 14.64
C THR A 163 3.82 -10.44 13.73
N PRO A 164 5.05 -11.00 13.77
CA PRO A 164 6.15 -10.60 12.90
C PRO A 164 5.85 -10.84 11.42
N ALA A 165 6.46 -10.02 10.54
CA ALA A 165 6.30 -10.11 9.09
C ALA A 165 4.83 -10.13 8.62
N SER A 166 3.96 -9.40 9.31
CA SER A 166 2.54 -9.34 9.02
C SER A 166 2.18 -8.45 7.83
N GLY A 167 3.08 -7.57 7.42
CA GLY A 167 2.88 -6.69 6.27
C GLY A 167 1.65 -5.78 6.42
N PRO A 168 1.59 -4.88 7.42
CA PRO A 168 0.45 -3.99 7.59
C PRO A 168 0.25 -3.17 6.32
N HIS A 169 -1.01 -3.15 5.81
CA HIS A 169 -1.30 -2.57 4.50
C HIS A 169 -2.23 -1.36 4.60
N GLY A 170 -3.52 -1.58 4.75
CA GLY A 170 -4.48 -0.51 4.96
C GLY A 170 -4.63 -0.16 6.44
N LEU A 171 -5.03 1.09 6.74
CA LEU A 171 -5.34 1.49 8.11
C LEU A 171 -6.51 2.49 8.16
N THR A 172 -7.20 2.49 9.28
CA THR A 172 -8.29 3.40 9.63
C THR A 172 -8.33 3.60 11.14
N ALA A 173 -9.14 4.53 11.64
CA ALA A 173 -9.32 4.75 13.08
C ALA A 173 -10.78 4.57 13.49
N ASP A 174 -11.00 4.04 14.70
CA ASP A 174 -12.31 4.05 15.32
C ASP A 174 -12.58 5.39 16.04
N ARG A 175 -13.79 5.52 16.61
CA ARG A 175 -14.21 6.75 17.33
C ARG A 175 -13.46 6.95 18.65
N GLU A 176 -12.92 5.87 19.22
CA GLU A 176 -12.12 5.86 20.44
C GLU A 176 -10.65 6.23 20.19
N GLY A 177 -10.25 6.35 18.90
CA GLY A 177 -8.91 6.69 18.46
C GLY A 177 -7.96 5.50 18.40
N ASN A 178 -8.45 4.26 18.43
CA ASN A 178 -7.62 3.11 18.12
C ASN A 178 -7.36 3.04 16.62
N ILE A 179 -6.20 2.53 16.27
CA ILE A 179 -5.78 2.36 14.87
C ILE A 179 -6.02 0.92 14.45
N TRP A 180 -6.89 0.76 13.46
CA TRP A 180 -7.18 -0.52 12.86
C TRP A 180 -6.42 -0.68 11.56
N PHE A 181 -5.88 -1.87 11.32
CA PHE A 181 -5.05 -2.16 10.15
C PHE A 181 -5.25 -3.59 9.64
N THR A 182 -4.86 -3.82 8.42
CA THR A 182 -4.89 -5.17 7.83
C THR A 182 -3.49 -5.78 7.86
N GLY A 183 -3.35 -6.93 8.51
CA GLY A 183 -2.14 -7.77 8.50
C GLY A 183 -2.10 -8.60 7.21
N ASN A 184 -1.75 -7.93 6.11
CA ASN A 184 -1.94 -8.40 4.75
C ASN A 184 -1.26 -9.75 4.46
N PHE A 185 -0.02 -9.96 4.97
CA PHE A 185 0.73 -11.21 4.74
C PHE A 185 0.35 -12.35 5.69
N LYS A 186 -0.42 -12.07 6.74
CA LYS A 186 -0.77 -13.05 7.79
C LYS A 186 -2.28 -13.20 7.99
N ALA A 187 -3.09 -12.65 7.07
CA ALA A 187 -4.53 -12.84 7.01
C ALA A 187 -5.27 -12.53 8.33
N TYR A 188 -5.09 -11.32 8.87
CA TYR A 188 -5.82 -10.83 10.02
C TYR A 188 -6.15 -9.34 9.91
N VAL A 189 -7.10 -8.87 10.71
CA VAL A 189 -7.30 -7.45 11.00
C VAL A 189 -6.72 -7.18 12.40
N GLY A 190 -5.92 -6.12 12.53
CA GLY A 190 -5.31 -5.72 13.79
C GLY A 190 -5.92 -4.43 14.34
N LYS A 191 -5.94 -4.29 15.66
CA LYS A 191 -6.32 -3.08 16.40
C LYS A 191 -5.18 -2.70 17.32
N LEU A 192 -4.60 -1.53 17.12
CA LEU A 192 -3.59 -0.93 17.99
C LEU A 192 -4.25 0.12 18.89
N ASN A 193 -4.05 0.01 20.20
CA ASN A 193 -4.31 1.09 21.14
C ASN A 193 -3.08 2.02 21.18
N PRO A 194 -3.15 3.27 20.68
CA PRO A 194 -1.96 4.12 20.59
C PRO A 194 -1.44 4.63 21.93
N ARG A 195 -2.25 4.54 23.00
CA ARG A 195 -1.86 4.95 24.36
C ARG A 195 -1.04 3.89 25.07
N THR A 196 -1.44 2.62 24.95
CA THR A 196 -0.78 1.48 25.62
C THR A 196 0.24 0.79 24.71
N GLY A 197 0.08 0.90 23.39
CA GLY A 197 0.86 0.12 22.41
C GLY A 197 0.37 -1.31 22.23
N GLU A 198 -0.73 -1.69 22.88
CA GLU A 198 -1.29 -3.04 22.80
C GLU A 198 -1.92 -3.28 21.42
N VAL A 199 -1.65 -4.46 20.86
CA VAL A 199 -2.22 -4.91 19.58
C VAL A 199 -3.08 -6.14 19.81
N THR A 200 -4.35 -6.04 19.42
CA THR A 200 -5.31 -7.15 19.31
C THR A 200 -5.42 -7.58 17.86
N GLU A 201 -5.41 -8.89 17.59
CA GLU A 201 -5.50 -9.44 16.25
C GLU A 201 -6.76 -10.28 16.08
N TYR A 202 -7.46 -10.10 14.97
CA TYR A 202 -8.69 -10.80 14.57
C TYR A 202 -8.36 -11.63 13.31
N PRO A 203 -8.01 -12.91 13.44
CA PRO A 203 -7.68 -13.76 12.32
C PRO A 203 -8.89 -13.97 11.41
N MET A 204 -8.63 -14.20 10.12
CA MET A 204 -9.70 -14.56 9.20
C MET A 204 -10.25 -15.95 9.55
N PRO A 205 -11.60 -16.13 9.53
CA PRO A 205 -12.24 -17.38 9.92
C PRO A 205 -12.07 -18.50 8.89
N ASP A 206 -11.77 -18.15 7.64
CA ASP A 206 -11.57 -19.06 6.53
C ASP A 206 -10.10 -19.03 6.07
N PRO A 207 -9.38 -20.14 6.00
CA PRO A 207 -8.00 -20.20 5.48
C PRO A 207 -7.85 -19.70 4.04
N ALA A 208 -8.91 -19.71 3.22
CA ALA A 208 -8.93 -19.13 1.89
C ALA A 208 -8.98 -17.59 1.91
N ALA A 209 -9.45 -17.00 3.01
CA ALA A 209 -9.57 -15.56 3.19
C ALA A 209 -8.20 -14.95 3.51
N ARG A 210 -7.40 -14.76 2.48
CA ARG A 210 -6.04 -14.19 2.56
C ARG A 210 -6.02 -12.78 2.01
N ASP A 211 -4.95 -12.04 2.37
CA ASP A 211 -4.63 -10.76 1.76
C ASP A 211 -5.68 -9.67 2.08
N PRO A 212 -6.06 -9.47 3.38
CA PRO A 212 -6.88 -8.34 3.76
C PRO A 212 -6.15 -7.03 3.41
N HIS A 213 -6.91 -6.06 2.82
CA HIS A 213 -6.28 -4.97 2.10
C HIS A 213 -6.73 -3.59 2.60
N THR A 214 -7.87 -3.09 2.17
CA THR A 214 -8.34 -1.73 2.50
C THR A 214 -9.45 -1.79 3.54
N PRO A 215 -9.20 -1.37 4.81
CA PRO A 215 -10.22 -1.30 5.86
C PRO A 215 -10.88 0.08 5.88
N ILE A 216 -12.17 0.13 6.21
CA ILE A 216 -12.94 1.36 6.42
C ILE A 216 -14.09 1.11 7.40
N PHE A 217 -14.38 2.08 8.27
CA PHE A 217 -15.57 2.04 9.12
C PHE A 217 -16.78 2.64 8.41
N ASP A 218 -17.94 2.00 8.59
CA ASP A 218 -19.20 2.65 8.28
C ASP A 218 -19.69 3.54 9.45
N GLN A 219 -20.79 4.25 9.24
CA GLN A 219 -21.36 5.14 10.24
C GLN A 219 -21.94 4.38 11.45
N ALA A 220 -22.26 3.10 11.32
CA ALA A 220 -22.72 2.23 12.40
C ALA A 220 -21.56 1.69 13.26
N GLY A 221 -20.31 1.86 12.82
CA GLY A 221 -19.11 1.38 13.49
C GLY A 221 -18.73 -0.05 13.14
N THR A 222 -19.26 -0.59 12.04
CA THR A 222 -18.80 -1.86 11.46
C THR A 222 -17.55 -1.61 10.64
N LEU A 223 -16.53 -2.44 10.80
CA LEU A 223 -15.32 -2.39 9.99
C LEU A 223 -15.46 -3.26 8.75
N TRP A 224 -15.41 -2.63 7.59
CA TRP A 224 -15.41 -3.29 6.28
C TRP A 224 -13.99 -3.37 5.75
N PHE A 225 -13.68 -4.42 4.99
CA PHE A 225 -12.38 -4.56 4.36
C PHE A 225 -12.43 -5.45 3.11
N THR A 226 -11.57 -5.15 2.15
CA THR A 226 -11.37 -5.99 0.97
C THR A 226 -10.31 -7.06 1.24
N LEU A 227 -10.43 -8.23 0.58
CA LEU A 227 -9.42 -9.29 0.57
C LEU A 227 -9.04 -9.56 -0.89
N GLN A 228 -8.05 -8.82 -1.38
CA GLN A 228 -7.72 -8.78 -2.80
C GLN A 228 -7.36 -10.15 -3.37
N GLY A 229 -6.44 -10.86 -2.72
CA GLY A 229 -5.97 -12.16 -3.20
C GLY A 229 -6.96 -13.31 -3.00
N ALA A 230 -7.97 -13.11 -2.15
CA ALA A 230 -9.04 -14.08 -1.91
C ALA A 230 -10.29 -13.84 -2.75
N ASN A 231 -10.37 -12.72 -3.48
CA ASN A 231 -11.59 -12.33 -4.22
C ASN A 231 -12.80 -12.13 -3.30
N MET A 232 -12.59 -11.60 -2.10
CA MET A 232 -13.62 -11.47 -1.06
C MET A 232 -13.70 -10.05 -0.52
N VAL A 233 -14.85 -9.77 0.13
CA VAL A 233 -15.05 -8.61 1.02
C VAL A 233 -15.46 -9.11 2.38
N GLY A 234 -14.91 -8.53 3.44
CA GLY A 234 -15.22 -8.88 4.81
C GLY A 234 -15.81 -7.72 5.59
N ARG A 235 -16.58 -8.05 6.62
CA ARG A 235 -16.96 -7.14 7.68
C ARG A 235 -16.58 -7.72 9.03
N LEU A 236 -16.15 -6.87 9.95
CA LEU A 236 -15.84 -7.22 11.33
C LEU A 236 -16.67 -6.34 12.27
N ASP A 237 -17.34 -6.96 13.23
CA ASP A 237 -17.95 -6.26 14.35
C ASP A 237 -16.90 -6.03 15.44
N PRO A 238 -16.47 -4.79 15.71
CA PRO A 238 -15.45 -4.51 16.71
C PRO A 238 -15.83 -4.87 18.15
N LYS A 239 -17.14 -5.05 18.45
CA LYS A 239 -17.63 -5.38 19.78
C LYS A 239 -17.53 -6.86 20.08
N THR A 240 -17.82 -7.69 19.09
CA THR A 240 -17.85 -9.15 19.24
C THR A 240 -16.61 -9.82 18.68
N GLY A 241 -15.91 -9.17 17.74
CA GLY A 241 -14.82 -9.76 16.94
C GLY A 241 -15.32 -10.68 15.82
N GLU A 242 -16.64 -10.77 15.60
CA GLU A 242 -17.22 -11.61 14.53
C GLU A 242 -16.81 -11.08 13.15
N VAL A 243 -16.26 -11.97 12.32
CA VAL A 243 -15.92 -11.69 10.91
C VAL A 243 -16.87 -12.46 10.00
N LYS A 244 -17.50 -11.73 9.05
CA LYS A 244 -18.29 -12.32 7.96
C LYS A 244 -17.66 -12.00 6.62
N LEU A 245 -17.72 -12.95 5.68
CA LEU A 245 -17.08 -12.85 4.37
C LEU A 245 -18.10 -13.04 3.26
N ALA A 246 -17.91 -12.34 2.15
CA ALA A 246 -18.66 -12.53 0.90
C ALA A 246 -17.66 -12.61 -0.27
N THR A 247 -17.87 -13.59 -1.16
CA THR A 247 -17.06 -13.73 -2.37
C THR A 247 -17.61 -12.83 -3.48
N SER A 248 -16.73 -12.09 -4.15
CA SER A 248 -17.12 -11.28 -5.32
C SER A 248 -17.59 -12.18 -6.46
N PRO A 249 -18.71 -11.84 -7.14
CA PRO A 249 -19.28 -12.69 -8.19
C PRO A 249 -18.33 -12.91 -9.37
N THR A 250 -17.56 -11.90 -9.76
CA THR A 250 -16.56 -12.01 -10.81
C THR A 250 -15.29 -12.70 -10.30
N PRO A 251 -14.91 -13.86 -10.86
CA PRO A 251 -13.70 -14.55 -10.45
C PRO A 251 -12.46 -13.70 -10.67
N ARG A 252 -11.55 -13.67 -9.69
CA ARG A 252 -10.30 -12.91 -9.74
C ARG A 252 -10.51 -11.40 -9.96
N SER A 253 -11.63 -10.88 -9.48
CA SER A 253 -11.94 -9.45 -9.56
C SER A 253 -10.99 -8.58 -8.73
N ASN A 254 -10.25 -9.17 -7.77
CA ASN A 254 -9.29 -8.49 -6.92
C ASN A 254 -9.87 -7.23 -6.23
N PRO A 255 -10.83 -7.37 -5.31
CA PRO A 255 -11.39 -6.25 -4.55
C PRO A 255 -10.27 -5.42 -3.90
N TYR A 256 -10.24 -4.09 -4.14
CA TYR A 256 -9.10 -3.26 -3.77
C TYR A 256 -9.49 -2.05 -2.93
N GLY A 257 -9.55 -0.84 -3.49
CA GLY A 257 -9.96 0.35 -2.78
C GLY A 257 -11.43 0.30 -2.38
N MET A 258 -11.77 0.86 -1.21
CA MET A 258 -13.13 0.86 -0.65
C MET A 258 -13.47 2.21 -0.04
N VAL A 259 -14.72 2.64 -0.20
CA VAL A 259 -15.34 3.81 0.43
C VAL A 259 -16.72 3.44 0.95
N VAL A 260 -17.30 4.26 1.84
CA VAL A 260 -18.65 4.09 2.35
C VAL A 260 -19.48 5.32 2.02
N SER A 261 -20.67 5.13 1.45
CA SER A 261 -21.60 6.22 1.13
C SER A 261 -22.20 6.85 2.38
N SER A 262 -22.84 8.01 2.23
CA SER A 262 -23.58 8.70 3.29
C SER A 262 -24.69 7.83 3.90
N LYS A 263 -25.15 6.82 3.17
CA LYS A 263 -26.18 5.85 3.61
C LYS A 263 -25.62 4.57 4.24
N GLY A 264 -24.31 4.51 4.49
CA GLY A 264 -23.66 3.35 5.08
C GLY A 264 -23.44 2.17 4.13
N VAL A 265 -23.56 2.36 2.83
CA VAL A 265 -23.32 1.32 1.83
C VAL A 265 -21.86 1.34 1.42
N PRO A 266 -21.09 0.26 1.62
CA PRO A 266 -19.73 0.17 1.13
C PRO A 266 -19.69 -0.04 -0.38
N PHE A 267 -18.81 0.71 -1.06
CA PHE A 267 -18.45 0.55 -2.46
C PHE A 267 -16.98 0.22 -2.57
N PHE A 268 -16.63 -0.65 -3.50
CA PHE A 268 -15.24 -1.03 -3.74
C PHE A 268 -14.96 -1.19 -5.23
N VAL A 269 -13.70 -1.05 -5.60
CA VAL A 269 -13.24 -1.29 -6.96
C VAL A 269 -12.73 -2.71 -7.12
N GLU A 270 -12.92 -3.28 -8.29
CA GLU A 270 -12.45 -4.58 -8.69
C GLU A 270 -11.25 -4.45 -9.65
N PHE A 271 -10.06 -4.35 -9.09
CA PHE A 271 -8.82 -4.06 -9.84
C PHE A 271 -8.49 -5.13 -10.90
N GLY A 272 -8.99 -6.35 -10.74
CA GLY A 272 -8.84 -7.44 -11.72
C GLY A 272 -9.86 -7.39 -12.86
N SER A 273 -10.83 -6.47 -12.81
CA SER A 273 -11.89 -6.30 -13.79
C SER A 273 -12.16 -4.81 -14.05
N ASN A 274 -13.06 -4.51 -15.00
CA ASN A 274 -13.53 -3.16 -15.26
C ASN A 274 -14.82 -2.86 -14.48
N LYS A 275 -14.82 -3.11 -13.16
CA LYS A 275 -16.03 -2.96 -12.34
C LYS A 275 -15.79 -2.18 -11.06
N ILE A 276 -16.86 -1.54 -10.62
CA ILE A 276 -17.08 -1.10 -9.25
C ILE A 276 -18.17 -2.02 -8.67
N ALA A 277 -18.12 -2.29 -7.38
CA ALA A 277 -19.17 -3.07 -6.74
C ALA A 277 -19.62 -2.39 -5.43
N SER A 278 -20.84 -2.69 -5.01
CA SER A 278 -21.35 -2.39 -3.67
C SER A 278 -21.71 -3.65 -2.93
N ILE A 279 -21.71 -3.59 -1.60
CA ILE A 279 -22.15 -4.69 -0.75
C ILE A 279 -23.28 -4.20 0.16
N ASP A 280 -24.38 -4.94 0.22
CA ASP A 280 -25.48 -4.64 1.13
C ASP A 280 -25.04 -4.92 2.57
N PRO A 281 -25.09 -3.94 3.47
CA PRO A 281 -24.58 -4.12 4.84
C PRO A 281 -25.40 -5.09 5.69
N LYS A 282 -26.61 -5.44 5.29
CA LYS A 282 -27.48 -6.37 6.01
C LYS A 282 -27.38 -7.80 5.48
N THR A 283 -27.47 -7.97 4.16
CA THR A 283 -27.52 -9.28 3.52
C THR A 283 -26.14 -9.78 3.09
N MET A 284 -25.13 -8.93 2.98
CA MET A 284 -23.81 -9.22 2.40
C MET A 284 -23.86 -9.54 0.91
N GLU A 285 -24.95 -9.21 0.21
CA GLU A 285 -25.07 -9.38 -1.23
C GLU A 285 -24.23 -8.35 -1.97
N ILE A 286 -23.42 -8.81 -2.93
CA ILE A 286 -22.55 -7.94 -3.75
C ILE A 286 -23.24 -7.67 -5.09
N ARG A 287 -23.35 -6.38 -5.43
CA ARG A 287 -23.83 -5.91 -6.73
C ARG A 287 -22.69 -5.26 -7.50
N GLU A 288 -22.43 -5.75 -8.71
CA GLU A 288 -21.39 -5.24 -9.61
C GLU A 288 -21.96 -4.24 -10.64
N TYR A 289 -21.14 -3.23 -10.97
CA TYR A 289 -21.43 -2.21 -11.99
C TYR A 289 -20.27 -2.21 -12.99
N VAL A 290 -20.59 -2.52 -14.25
CA VAL A 290 -19.61 -2.57 -15.33
C VAL A 290 -19.28 -1.15 -15.79
N LEU A 291 -18.00 -0.81 -15.84
CA LEU A 291 -17.51 0.46 -16.38
C LEU A 291 -17.45 0.41 -17.92
N PRO A 292 -17.59 1.56 -18.60
CA PRO A 292 -17.79 1.59 -20.06
C PRO A 292 -16.65 0.95 -20.86
N ASN A 293 -15.41 1.07 -20.41
CA ASN A 293 -14.27 0.54 -21.13
C ASN A 293 -13.79 -0.79 -20.52
N ALA A 294 -13.65 -1.82 -21.35
CA ALA A 294 -13.25 -3.16 -20.93
C ALA A 294 -11.81 -3.23 -20.35
N ASP A 295 -10.94 -2.30 -20.76
CA ASP A 295 -9.54 -2.24 -20.29
C ASP A 295 -9.36 -1.38 -19.04
N THR A 296 -10.41 -0.77 -18.51
CA THR A 296 -10.39 -0.06 -17.22
C THR A 296 -10.00 -1.01 -16.10
N ARG A 297 -9.05 -0.58 -15.27
CA ARG A 297 -8.64 -1.29 -14.04
C ARG A 297 -8.63 -0.29 -12.88
N PRO A 298 -9.81 -0.06 -12.26
CA PRO A 298 -9.94 0.88 -11.16
C PRO A 298 -9.17 0.34 -9.96
N ARG A 299 -8.24 1.13 -9.40
CA ARG A 299 -7.37 0.64 -8.33
C ARG A 299 -7.69 1.23 -6.97
N ARG A 300 -7.82 2.55 -6.88
CA ARG A 300 -8.27 3.25 -5.68
C ARG A 300 -9.53 4.04 -6.02
N ILE A 301 -10.29 4.34 -4.99
CA ILE A 301 -11.60 5.00 -5.10
C ILE A 301 -11.72 6.07 -4.00
N ALA A 302 -12.36 7.17 -4.34
CA ALA A 302 -12.78 8.22 -3.42
C ALA A 302 -14.28 8.50 -3.61
N ILE A 303 -14.88 9.23 -2.70
CA ILE A 303 -16.29 9.58 -2.73
C ILE A 303 -16.47 11.07 -2.41
N SER A 304 -17.30 11.76 -3.17
CA SER A 304 -17.67 13.14 -2.91
C SER A 304 -18.91 13.23 -2.00
N SER A 305 -19.20 14.44 -1.51
CA SER A 305 -20.27 14.67 -0.54
C SER A 305 -21.69 14.31 -1.04
N ASP A 306 -21.87 14.21 -2.36
CA ASP A 306 -23.10 13.80 -3.03
C ASP A 306 -23.20 12.30 -3.34
N ASP A 307 -22.27 11.50 -2.77
CA ASP A 307 -22.12 10.06 -2.97
C ASP A 307 -21.65 9.65 -4.38
N VAL A 308 -21.09 10.56 -5.17
CA VAL A 308 -20.47 10.23 -6.45
C VAL A 308 -19.10 9.61 -6.20
N LEU A 309 -18.82 8.52 -6.90
CA LEU A 309 -17.57 7.76 -6.80
C LEU A 309 -16.56 8.24 -7.83
N TRP A 310 -15.32 8.40 -7.41
CA TRP A 310 -14.18 8.75 -8.24
C TRP A 310 -13.14 7.64 -8.17
N TYR A 311 -12.63 7.20 -9.32
CA TYR A 311 -11.66 6.10 -9.36
C TYR A 311 -10.44 6.44 -10.20
N ALA A 312 -9.31 5.91 -9.77
CA ALA A 312 -8.05 5.98 -10.50
C ALA A 312 -7.95 4.77 -11.44
N ASP A 313 -8.07 4.99 -12.76
CA ASP A 313 -7.85 3.94 -13.76
C ASP A 313 -6.36 3.75 -14.01
N TYR A 314 -5.81 2.81 -13.27
CA TYR A 314 -4.38 2.53 -13.26
C TYR A 314 -3.83 2.03 -14.60
N SER A 315 -4.61 1.30 -15.36
CA SER A 315 -4.14 0.67 -16.62
C SER A 315 -4.16 1.62 -17.81
N ARG A 316 -5.14 2.51 -17.88
CA ARG A 316 -5.36 3.38 -19.03
C ARG A 316 -4.87 4.82 -18.84
N GLY A 317 -4.52 5.20 -17.59
CA GLY A 317 -4.13 6.57 -17.28
C GLY A 317 -5.32 7.55 -17.32
N TYR A 318 -6.43 7.21 -16.69
CA TYR A 318 -7.64 8.03 -16.62
C TYR A 318 -8.06 8.30 -15.17
N LEU A 319 -8.69 9.43 -14.96
CA LEU A 319 -9.56 9.68 -13.82
C LEU A 319 -10.98 9.32 -14.24
N GLY A 320 -11.66 8.49 -13.46
CA GLY A 320 -13.05 8.10 -13.72
C GLY A 320 -14.02 8.59 -12.65
N ARG A 321 -15.24 8.86 -13.04
CA ARG A 321 -16.40 9.20 -12.22
C ARG A 321 -17.49 8.17 -12.44
N PHE A 322 -18.13 7.72 -11.36
CA PHE A 322 -19.31 6.86 -11.44
C PHE A 322 -20.37 7.35 -10.46
N ASP A 323 -21.58 7.55 -10.95
CA ASP A 323 -22.73 7.93 -10.14
C ASP A 323 -23.57 6.68 -9.85
N PRO A 324 -23.59 6.15 -8.65
CA PRO A 324 -24.33 4.93 -8.31
C PRO A 324 -25.85 5.10 -8.35
N LYS A 325 -26.36 6.35 -8.30
CA LYS A 325 -27.80 6.63 -8.38
C LYS A 325 -28.34 6.50 -9.82
N THR A 326 -27.52 6.89 -10.79
CA THR A 326 -27.91 6.89 -12.20
C THR A 326 -27.24 5.80 -13.04
N GLY A 327 -26.17 5.19 -12.52
CA GLY A 327 -25.33 4.23 -13.22
C GLY A 327 -24.45 4.86 -14.30
N LYS A 328 -24.38 6.20 -14.38
CA LYS A 328 -23.59 6.90 -15.40
C LYS A 328 -22.12 6.99 -14.98
N ALA A 329 -21.23 6.75 -15.95
CA ALA A 329 -19.79 6.96 -15.82
C ALA A 329 -19.29 8.04 -16.77
N SER A 330 -18.24 8.75 -16.36
CA SER A 330 -17.49 9.71 -17.18
C SER A 330 -15.99 9.52 -16.90
N GLU A 331 -15.15 9.82 -17.88
CA GLU A 331 -13.71 9.60 -17.77
C GLU A 331 -12.94 10.76 -18.40
N TRP A 332 -11.82 11.13 -17.81
CA TRP A 332 -10.90 12.16 -18.29
C TRP A 332 -9.49 11.59 -18.38
N PRO A 333 -8.75 11.81 -19.50
CA PRO A 333 -7.37 11.40 -19.57
C PRO A 333 -6.53 12.15 -18.53
N SER A 334 -5.71 11.43 -17.82
CA SER A 334 -4.78 11.99 -16.84
C SER A 334 -3.68 12.81 -17.53
N PRO A 335 -3.20 13.93 -16.95
CA PRO A 335 -2.20 14.79 -17.57
C PRO A 335 -0.93 14.10 -18.03
N GLY A 336 -0.42 13.12 -17.27
CA GLY A 336 0.75 12.33 -17.63
C GLY A 336 0.51 11.27 -18.73
N GLY A 337 -0.71 11.20 -19.26
CA GLY A 337 -1.09 10.34 -20.38
C GLY A 337 -1.35 8.86 -20.00
N PRO A 338 -1.49 7.97 -21.00
CA PRO A 338 -2.02 6.62 -20.81
C PRO A 338 -1.12 5.69 -19.98
N LYS A 339 0.15 6.05 -19.80
CA LYS A 339 1.10 5.29 -18.97
C LYS A 339 1.36 5.92 -17.60
N SER A 340 0.60 6.94 -17.19
CA SER A 340 0.82 7.70 -15.95
C SER A 340 0.50 6.91 -14.68
N GLN A 341 -0.31 5.87 -14.77
CA GLN A 341 -0.75 5.04 -13.66
C GLN A 341 -1.34 5.85 -12.48
N PRO A 342 -2.51 6.48 -12.64
CA PRO A 342 -3.24 7.09 -11.53
C PRO A 342 -3.44 6.08 -10.40
N TYR A 343 -3.17 6.49 -9.13
CA TYR A 343 -3.19 5.52 -8.04
C TYR A 343 -3.85 6.03 -6.76
N GLY A 344 -3.08 6.60 -5.81
CA GLY A 344 -3.65 7.16 -4.59
C GLY A 344 -4.66 8.26 -4.96
N ILE A 345 -5.86 8.22 -4.39
CA ILE A 345 -6.94 9.18 -4.70
C ILE A 345 -7.73 9.52 -3.44
N THR A 346 -8.13 10.78 -3.33
CA THR A 346 -9.02 11.28 -2.28
C THR A 346 -9.85 12.46 -2.81
N THR A 347 -10.86 12.89 -2.06
CA THR A 347 -11.62 14.12 -2.31
C THR A 347 -11.42 15.09 -1.16
N LEU A 348 -11.25 16.36 -1.47
CA LEU A 348 -11.20 17.45 -0.51
C LEU A 348 -12.12 18.58 -0.98
N HIS A 349 -13.20 18.85 -0.23
CA HIS A 349 -14.25 19.81 -0.62
C HIS A 349 -14.79 19.53 -2.03
N ASP A 350 -15.06 18.27 -2.33
CA ASP A 350 -15.53 17.75 -3.62
C ASP A 350 -14.59 17.99 -4.83
N VAL A 351 -13.38 18.47 -4.57
CA VAL A 351 -12.28 18.46 -5.53
C VAL A 351 -11.54 17.14 -5.43
N VAL A 352 -11.24 16.54 -6.58
CA VAL A 352 -10.54 15.25 -6.63
C VAL A 352 -9.04 15.48 -6.65
N TRP A 353 -8.34 14.71 -5.81
CA TRP A 353 -6.88 14.70 -5.74
C TRP A 353 -6.38 13.29 -5.92
N TYR A 354 -5.36 13.11 -6.76
CA TYR A 354 -4.77 11.79 -6.97
C TYR A 354 -3.30 11.91 -7.37
N SER A 355 -2.60 10.77 -7.36
CA SER A 355 -1.21 10.69 -7.80
C SER A 355 -1.09 10.03 -9.15
N GLU A 356 -0.15 10.48 -9.98
CA GLU A 356 0.36 9.74 -11.14
C GLU A 356 1.67 9.07 -10.73
N SER A 357 1.64 7.75 -10.61
CA SER A 357 2.72 6.99 -9.97
C SER A 357 3.74 6.38 -10.94
N ALA A 358 3.54 6.53 -12.26
CA ALA A 358 4.49 6.05 -13.27
C ALA A 358 5.18 7.17 -14.05
N VAL A 359 4.74 8.41 -13.94
CA VAL A 359 5.50 9.56 -14.43
C VAL A 359 6.72 9.79 -13.55
N ARG A 360 7.77 10.40 -14.09
CA ARG A 360 8.98 10.67 -13.33
C ARG A 360 9.39 12.15 -13.43
N PRO A 361 9.48 12.86 -12.29
CA PRO A 361 9.00 12.51 -10.94
C PRO A 361 7.49 12.24 -10.88
N ASN A 362 7.00 11.52 -9.84
CA ASN A 362 5.56 11.38 -9.64
C ASN A 362 4.91 12.75 -9.42
N THR A 363 3.64 12.87 -9.79
CA THR A 363 2.87 14.11 -9.63
C THR A 363 1.71 13.93 -8.65
N LEU A 364 1.41 14.99 -7.92
CA LEU A 364 0.13 15.21 -7.27
C LEU A 364 -0.76 15.95 -8.27
N VAL A 365 -1.95 15.43 -8.53
CA VAL A 365 -2.92 15.98 -9.47
C VAL A 365 -4.16 16.44 -8.72
N ARG A 366 -4.63 17.64 -9.03
CA ARG A 366 -5.93 18.20 -8.65
C ARG A 366 -6.84 18.25 -9.86
N PHE A 367 -8.06 17.77 -9.73
CA PHE A 367 -9.12 17.89 -10.74
C PHE A 367 -10.34 18.56 -10.11
N ASP A 368 -10.80 19.61 -10.72
CA ASP A 368 -11.99 20.34 -10.29
C ASP A 368 -13.20 19.88 -11.12
N PRO A 369 -14.15 19.14 -10.52
CA PRO A 369 -15.29 18.60 -11.25
C PRO A 369 -16.24 19.66 -11.84
N LYS A 370 -16.24 20.89 -11.30
CA LYS A 370 -17.10 21.97 -11.77
C LYS A 370 -16.58 22.60 -13.06
N THR A 371 -15.27 22.65 -13.23
CA THR A 371 -14.61 23.29 -14.38
C THR A 371 -13.96 22.30 -15.31
N GLU A 372 -13.85 21.04 -14.90
CA GLU A 372 -13.14 19.95 -15.56
C GLU A 372 -11.65 20.26 -15.86
N LYS A 373 -11.05 21.10 -15.01
CA LYS A 373 -9.65 21.50 -15.17
C LYS A 373 -8.72 20.76 -14.22
N PHE A 374 -7.57 20.39 -14.78
CA PHE A 374 -6.45 19.81 -14.04
C PHE A 374 -5.46 20.87 -13.59
N GLN A 375 -4.79 20.58 -12.48
CA GLN A 375 -3.63 21.28 -11.98
C GLN A 375 -2.68 20.25 -11.35
N THR A 376 -1.37 20.39 -11.56
CA THR A 376 -0.41 19.35 -11.14
C THR A 376 0.83 19.94 -10.50
N TRP A 377 1.43 19.15 -9.58
CA TRP A 377 2.69 19.48 -8.91
C TRP A 377 3.60 18.27 -8.89
N VAL A 378 4.88 18.50 -9.06
CA VAL A 378 5.91 17.48 -8.89
C VAL A 378 6.10 17.20 -7.39
N ILE A 379 6.19 15.93 -7.02
CA ILE A 379 6.57 15.53 -5.66
C ILE A 379 8.09 15.65 -5.54
N PRO A 380 8.64 16.43 -4.57
CA PRO A 380 10.06 16.77 -4.53
C PRO A 380 11.03 15.60 -4.50
N SER A 381 10.73 14.55 -3.73
CA SER A 381 11.54 13.32 -3.68
C SER A 381 11.34 12.39 -4.89
N GLY A 382 10.48 12.77 -5.83
CA GLY A 382 10.04 11.88 -6.90
C GLY A 382 8.90 10.95 -6.51
N GLY A 383 8.47 10.91 -5.23
CA GLY A 383 7.33 10.13 -4.73
C GLY A 383 7.51 8.62 -4.73
N GLY A 384 8.22 8.07 -5.67
CA GLY A 384 8.56 6.64 -5.78
C GLY A 384 7.40 5.65 -5.74
N VAL A 385 6.24 6.00 -6.22
CA VAL A 385 4.90 5.39 -6.11
C VAL A 385 4.14 5.87 -4.86
N VAL A 386 3.25 6.82 -5.05
CA VAL A 386 2.26 7.23 -4.03
C VAL A 386 1.11 6.23 -4.05
N ARG A 387 1.01 5.40 -3.00
CA ARG A 387 0.08 4.26 -3.00
C ARG A 387 -1.30 4.59 -2.50
N ASN A 388 -1.38 5.50 -1.57
CA ASN A 388 -2.64 6.01 -1.06
C ASN A 388 -2.46 7.43 -0.54
N MET A 389 -3.57 8.13 -0.41
CA MET A 389 -3.64 9.46 0.19
C MET A 389 -4.96 9.63 0.96
N MET A 390 -4.95 10.54 1.91
CA MET A 390 -6.11 10.87 2.72
C MET A 390 -6.13 12.36 3.02
N THR A 391 -7.29 12.91 3.34
CA THR A 391 -7.44 14.29 3.79
C THR A 391 -7.32 14.40 5.30
N THR A 392 -6.81 15.53 5.77
CA THR A 392 -6.82 15.94 7.17
C THR A 392 -8.06 16.79 7.47
N ARG A 393 -8.37 16.98 8.74
CA ARG A 393 -9.51 17.84 9.16
C ARG A 393 -9.30 19.33 8.84
N ASP A 394 -8.07 19.77 8.81
CA ASP A 394 -7.66 21.16 8.51
C ASP A 394 -7.44 21.40 7.02
N GLY A 395 -7.87 20.46 6.16
CA GLY A 395 -7.90 20.66 4.71
C GLY A 395 -6.56 20.42 4.00
N ASN A 396 -5.68 19.63 4.58
CA ASN A 396 -4.46 19.14 3.91
C ASN A 396 -4.65 17.73 3.36
N ILE A 397 -3.66 17.26 2.60
CA ILE A 397 -3.59 15.90 2.06
C ILE A 397 -2.33 15.24 2.59
N VAL A 398 -2.47 14.02 3.09
CA VAL A 398 -1.36 13.16 3.48
C VAL A 398 -1.15 12.08 2.44
N MET A 399 0.11 11.75 2.14
CA MET A 399 0.51 10.79 1.12
C MET A 399 1.52 9.78 1.66
N ALA A 400 1.45 8.54 1.20
CA ALA A 400 2.46 7.51 1.43
C ALA A 400 3.33 7.33 0.19
N CYS A 401 4.57 7.81 0.25
CA CYS A 401 5.57 7.79 -0.82
C CYS A 401 6.48 6.55 -0.67
N SER A 402 5.96 5.40 -1.11
CA SER A 402 6.51 4.07 -0.77
C SER A 402 7.95 3.82 -1.20
N GLY A 403 8.28 4.14 -2.46
CA GLY A 403 9.58 3.80 -3.04
C GLY A 403 10.72 4.71 -2.58
N VAL A 404 10.41 5.79 -1.87
CA VAL A 404 11.39 6.72 -1.29
C VAL A 404 11.35 6.74 0.23
N ASN A 405 10.62 5.79 0.84
CA ASN A 405 10.51 5.60 2.28
C ASN A 405 10.08 6.87 3.05
N ARG A 406 9.04 7.56 2.53
CA ARG A 406 8.55 8.84 3.07
C ARG A 406 7.03 8.86 3.26
N VAL A 407 6.59 9.73 4.15
CA VAL A 407 5.23 10.26 4.21
C VAL A 407 5.28 11.76 3.90
N ALA A 408 4.20 12.29 3.37
CA ALA A 408 4.17 13.68 2.94
C ALA A 408 2.81 14.30 3.25
#